data_17068a7cf9f2ee6004e4a935f155b78d
#
_entry.id   17068a7cf9f2ee6004e4a935f155b78d
#
_cell.length_a   1.000
_cell.length_b   1.000
_cell.length_c   1.000
_cell.angle_alpha   90.00
_cell.angle_beta   90.00
_cell.angle_gamma   90.00
#
_symmetry.space_group_name_H-M   'P 1'
#
loop_
_entity.id
_entity.type
_entity.pdbx_description
1 polymer ?
#
loop_
_entity_poly.entity_id
_entity_poly.type
_entity_poly.pdbx_seq_one_letter_code
_entity_poly.pdbx_strand_id
1 'polypeptide(L)'
;IDGKVAYTGGITLADEYINAITRFGYWKDAGLRIEGTAVWNFTVMFLDFWNAFRPFEQDYSAFRPQLAVLPASDGVVQPYADSPLDEEPVAETVYLDILAQAQQYVYFYTPYLAIGEEMLDALRNAAKRGVDVRLVLPGIPDKKLVFRLSRSYYLPLLRAGVRIYEYTPGFLHAKCCVSDDRAAVVGSINMDYRSMFLHFECGVLLLQNS
;
A
#
# COMPACT_ATOMS: atom_id res chain seq x y z
N ILE A 1 -2.30 12.06 14.96
CA ILE A 1 -2.11 12.64 16.29
C ILE A 1 -2.35 14.14 16.20
N ASP A 2 -3.38 14.64 16.87
CA ASP A 2 -3.75 16.07 16.97
C ASP A 2 -3.86 16.81 15.63
N GLY A 3 -4.14 16.09 14.54
CA GLY A 3 -4.17 16.65 13.19
C GLY A 3 -2.83 17.16 12.66
N LYS A 4 -1.72 16.95 13.37
CA LYS A 4 -0.38 17.47 13.03
C LYS A 4 0.56 16.42 12.50
N VAL A 5 0.43 15.19 12.99
CA VAL A 5 1.26 14.04 12.59
C VAL A 5 0.36 12.85 12.30
N ALA A 6 0.63 12.15 11.20
CA ALA A 6 0.01 10.87 10.88
C ALA A 6 1.06 9.77 10.70
N TYR A 7 0.65 8.55 10.99
CA TYR A 7 1.44 7.34 10.72
C TYR A 7 0.56 6.37 9.95
N THR A 8 1.12 5.75 8.92
CA THR A 8 0.48 4.69 8.16
C THR A 8 1.49 3.63 7.74
N GLY A 9 1.00 2.43 7.44
CA GLY A 9 1.83 1.30 7.03
C GLY A 9 1.24 -0.03 7.46
N GLY A 10 2.00 -1.11 7.32
CA GLY A 10 1.58 -2.46 7.65
C GLY A 10 1.66 -2.82 9.14
N ILE A 11 2.27 -1.98 9.97
CA ILE A 11 2.58 -2.28 11.38
C ILE A 11 1.30 -2.31 12.23
N THR A 12 1.11 -3.40 12.96
CA THR A 12 0.02 -3.58 13.93
C THR A 12 0.60 -3.74 15.35
N LEU A 13 -0.21 -3.49 16.38
CA LEU A 13 0.22 -3.56 17.79
C LEU A 13 0.22 -5.02 18.28
N ALA A 14 1.29 -5.76 17.95
CA ALA A 14 1.54 -7.10 18.44
C ALA A 14 3.06 -7.39 18.47
N ASP A 15 3.48 -8.36 19.27
CA ASP A 15 4.89 -8.64 19.55
C ASP A 15 5.66 -9.15 18.32
N GLU A 16 5.01 -9.87 17.41
CA GLU A 16 5.62 -10.33 16.17
C GLU A 16 5.99 -9.18 15.22
N TYR A 17 5.23 -8.07 15.19
CA TYR A 17 5.49 -6.93 14.30
C TYR A 17 6.75 -6.14 14.70
N ILE A 18 7.14 -6.20 15.96
CA ILE A 18 8.36 -5.58 16.49
C ILE A 18 9.51 -6.58 16.65
N ASN A 19 9.32 -7.82 16.19
CA ASN A 19 10.27 -8.92 16.34
C ASN A 19 10.62 -9.28 17.79
N ALA A 20 9.73 -8.98 18.75
CA ALA A 20 9.87 -9.46 20.13
C ALA A 20 9.68 -10.97 20.22
N ILE A 21 8.89 -11.55 19.31
CA ILE A 21 8.76 -12.98 19.09
C ILE A 21 8.97 -13.31 17.61
N THR A 22 9.55 -14.48 17.31
CA THR A 22 9.92 -14.89 15.95
C THR A 22 9.05 -16.01 15.42
N ARG A 23 7.74 -15.82 15.41
CA ARG A 23 6.78 -16.86 15.01
C ARG A 23 6.93 -17.28 13.53
N PHE A 24 7.24 -16.31 12.64
CA PHE A 24 7.36 -16.52 11.20
C PHE A 24 8.73 -16.03 10.66
N GLY A 25 9.79 -16.22 11.46
CA GLY A 25 11.09 -15.63 11.16
C GLY A 25 11.10 -14.12 11.41
N TYR A 26 12.01 -13.41 10.77
CA TYR A 26 12.09 -11.96 10.89
C TYR A 26 10.91 -11.28 10.19
N TRP A 27 10.15 -10.50 10.95
CA TRP A 27 9.02 -9.72 10.44
C TRP A 27 9.53 -8.43 9.82
N LYS A 28 9.31 -8.26 8.50
CA LYS A 28 9.70 -7.08 7.74
C LYS A 28 8.47 -6.27 7.38
N ASP A 29 8.42 -5.04 7.86
CA ASP A 29 7.33 -4.12 7.54
C ASP A 29 7.85 -2.76 7.08
N ALA A 30 6.94 -1.90 6.60
CA ALA A 30 7.20 -0.53 6.22
C ALA A 30 6.10 0.39 6.75
N GLY A 31 6.46 1.62 7.07
CA GLY A 31 5.54 2.66 7.49
C GLY A 31 6.06 4.04 7.16
N LEU A 32 5.16 5.00 7.14
CA LEU A 32 5.44 6.42 6.95
C LEU A 32 5.02 7.21 8.17
N ARG A 33 5.80 8.23 8.49
CA ARG A 33 5.45 9.35 9.35
C ARG A 33 5.29 10.59 8.49
N ILE A 34 4.15 11.25 8.60
CA ILE A 34 3.77 12.39 7.77
C ILE A 34 3.49 13.58 8.67
N GLU A 35 3.96 14.74 8.27
CA GLU A 35 3.67 16.04 8.89
C GLU A 35 3.20 17.03 7.83
N GLY A 36 2.47 18.05 8.24
CA GLY A 36 2.00 19.11 7.36
C GLY A 36 0.57 18.91 6.89
N THR A 37 0.22 19.55 5.77
CA THR A 37 -1.17 19.64 5.28
C THR A 37 -1.79 18.31 4.91
N ALA A 38 -1.00 17.35 4.46
CA ALA A 38 -1.48 16.01 4.09
C ALA A 38 -2.06 15.21 5.28
N VAL A 39 -1.72 15.59 6.53
CA VAL A 39 -2.29 14.97 7.74
C VAL A 39 -3.78 15.20 7.84
N TRP A 40 -4.30 16.29 7.28
CA TRP A 40 -5.73 16.57 7.25
C TRP A 40 -6.53 15.45 6.54
N ASN A 41 -6.00 14.89 5.47
CA ASN A 41 -6.65 13.79 4.76
C ASN A 41 -6.87 12.57 5.67
N PHE A 42 -5.90 12.24 6.52
CA PHE A 42 -6.07 11.14 7.49
C PHE A 42 -7.14 11.46 8.55
N THR A 43 -7.26 12.72 8.96
CA THR A 43 -8.34 13.13 9.88
C THR A 43 -9.70 12.95 9.21
N VAL A 44 -9.85 13.38 7.96
CA VAL A 44 -11.08 13.19 7.17
C VAL A 44 -11.39 11.71 7.01
N MET A 45 -10.43 10.89 6.56
CA MET A 45 -10.60 9.44 6.42
C MET A 45 -11.11 8.79 7.73
N PHE A 46 -10.51 9.16 8.85
CA PHE A 46 -10.94 8.62 10.15
C PHE A 46 -12.39 9.02 10.47
N LEU A 47 -12.75 10.28 10.24
CA LEU A 47 -14.10 10.78 10.50
C LEU A 47 -15.14 10.16 9.57
N ASP A 48 -14.79 9.94 8.30
CA ASP A 48 -15.64 9.25 7.33
C ASP A 48 -15.87 7.78 7.74
N PHE A 49 -14.83 7.06 8.12
CA PHE A 49 -14.95 5.70 8.61
C PHE A 49 -15.74 5.62 9.93
N TRP A 50 -15.55 6.60 10.81
CA TRP A 50 -16.35 6.70 12.02
C TRP A 50 -17.82 6.91 11.72
N ASN A 51 -18.13 7.82 10.80
CA ASN A 51 -19.49 8.17 10.41
C ASN A 51 -20.20 7.05 9.64
N ALA A 52 -19.47 6.18 8.95
CA ALA A 52 -20.03 5.00 8.27
C ALA A 52 -20.79 4.07 9.27
N PHE A 53 -20.35 4.03 10.53
CA PHE A 53 -20.95 3.17 11.56
C PHE A 53 -21.75 3.94 12.62
N ARG A 54 -21.46 5.22 12.80
CA ARG A 54 -22.11 6.11 13.76
C ARG A 54 -22.22 7.51 13.17
N PRO A 55 -23.26 7.80 12.37
CA PRO A 55 -23.47 9.14 11.84
C PRO A 55 -23.48 10.15 13.00
N PHE A 56 -22.51 11.04 13.03
CA PHE A 56 -22.29 11.92 14.15
C PHE A 56 -22.21 13.38 13.69
N GLU A 57 -21.14 13.79 13.08
CA GLU A 57 -20.89 15.18 12.76
C GLU A 57 -20.60 15.33 11.25
N GLN A 58 -21.14 16.34 10.65
CA GLN A 58 -20.90 16.63 9.22
C GLN A 58 -19.88 17.75 9.03
N ASP A 59 -19.65 18.57 10.04
CA ASP A 59 -18.65 19.63 9.99
C ASP A 59 -17.32 19.17 10.62
N TYR A 60 -16.38 18.78 9.77
CA TYR A 60 -15.04 18.38 10.20
C TYR A 60 -14.11 19.55 10.50
N SER A 61 -14.53 20.80 10.26
CA SER A 61 -13.69 21.99 10.41
C SER A 61 -13.14 22.17 11.83
N ALA A 62 -13.91 21.75 12.85
CA ALA A 62 -13.50 21.77 14.24
C ALA A 62 -12.24 20.93 14.54
N PHE A 63 -11.96 19.92 13.72
CA PHE A 63 -10.79 19.04 13.85
C PHE A 63 -9.59 19.52 13.03
N ARG A 64 -9.73 20.61 12.25
CA ARG A 64 -8.66 21.13 11.41
C ARG A 64 -7.63 21.90 12.23
N PRO A 65 -6.38 21.44 12.30
CA PRO A 65 -5.38 22.13 13.09
C PRO A 65 -4.93 23.43 12.41
N GLN A 66 -4.53 24.41 13.22
CA GLN A 66 -3.78 25.54 12.73
C GLN A 66 -2.29 25.15 12.65
N LEU A 67 -1.73 25.12 11.46
CA LEU A 67 -0.31 24.84 11.24
C LEU A 67 0.44 26.17 11.23
N ALA A 68 1.38 26.32 12.17
CA ALA A 68 2.14 27.58 12.31
C ALA A 68 3.17 27.76 11.18
N VAL A 69 3.77 26.68 10.69
CA VAL A 69 4.75 26.67 9.59
C VAL A 69 4.54 25.41 8.78
N LEU A 70 4.46 25.56 7.46
CA LEU A 70 4.45 24.42 6.56
C LEU A 70 5.89 24.05 6.22
N PRO A 71 6.26 22.76 6.29
CA PRO A 71 7.56 22.29 5.79
C PRO A 71 7.70 22.64 4.30
N ALA A 72 8.89 23.02 3.88
CA ALA A 72 9.20 23.10 2.46
C ALA A 72 9.14 21.70 1.87
N SER A 73 8.44 21.54 0.75
CA SER A 73 8.34 20.27 0.02
C SER A 73 8.51 20.55 -1.47
N ASP A 74 9.26 19.71 -2.13
CA ASP A 74 9.47 19.70 -3.59
C ASP A 74 8.67 18.59 -4.27
N GLY A 75 7.89 17.82 -3.52
CA GLY A 75 7.05 16.72 -4.00
C GLY A 75 5.61 16.82 -3.53
N VAL A 76 4.79 15.89 -3.99
CA VAL A 76 3.37 15.74 -3.61
C VAL A 76 3.21 14.54 -2.69
N VAL A 77 2.51 14.75 -1.57
CA VAL A 77 2.09 13.70 -0.64
C VAL A 77 0.58 13.62 -0.67
N GLN A 78 0.04 12.55 -1.22
CA GLN A 78 -1.40 12.36 -1.41
C GLN A 78 -1.89 11.12 -0.65
N PRO A 79 -2.37 11.27 0.59
CA PRO A 79 -3.07 10.20 1.27
C PRO A 79 -4.41 9.91 0.58
N TYR A 80 -4.74 8.63 0.47
CA TYR A 80 -6.02 8.17 -0.05
C TYR A 80 -6.56 7.02 0.79
N ALA A 81 -7.86 6.86 0.80
CA ALA A 81 -8.57 5.75 1.42
C ALA A 81 -9.18 4.85 0.36
N ASP A 82 -9.39 3.61 0.73
CA ASP A 82 -10.22 2.67 0.02
C ASP A 82 -11.35 2.20 0.94
N SER A 83 -12.54 2.03 0.40
CA SER A 83 -13.73 1.71 1.17
C SER A 83 -14.59 0.68 0.43
N PRO A 84 -15.12 -0.33 1.11
CA PRO A 84 -16.06 -1.27 0.50
C PRO A 84 -17.47 -0.68 0.31
N LEU A 85 -17.69 0.60 0.61
CA LEU A 85 -19.02 1.22 0.66
C LEU A 85 -19.32 2.15 -0.53
N ASP A 86 -18.31 2.48 -1.35
CA ASP A 86 -18.44 3.50 -2.40
C ASP A 86 -18.26 2.99 -3.82
N GLU A 87 -18.00 1.69 -4.00
CA GLU A 87 -17.79 1.04 -5.31
C GLU A 87 -16.60 1.60 -6.13
N GLU A 88 -15.72 2.40 -5.52
CA GLU A 88 -14.55 3.00 -6.17
C GLU A 88 -13.26 2.27 -5.75
N PRO A 89 -12.64 1.45 -6.61
CA PRO A 89 -11.42 0.70 -6.28
C PRO A 89 -10.18 1.60 -6.38
N VAL A 90 -10.06 2.60 -5.50
CA VAL A 90 -9.00 3.62 -5.54
C VAL A 90 -7.62 2.99 -5.45
N ALA A 91 -7.44 1.98 -4.59
CA ALA A 91 -6.17 1.32 -4.40
C ALA A 91 -5.70 0.58 -5.66
N GLU A 92 -6.60 -0.16 -6.32
CA GLU A 92 -6.29 -0.85 -7.57
C GLU A 92 -5.96 0.17 -8.68
N THR A 93 -6.77 1.23 -8.80
CA THR A 93 -6.56 2.30 -9.77
C THR A 93 -5.18 2.96 -9.61
N VAL A 94 -4.77 3.27 -8.39
CA VAL A 94 -3.44 3.85 -8.13
C VAL A 94 -2.31 2.91 -8.58
N TYR A 95 -2.42 1.61 -8.31
CA TYR A 95 -1.40 0.64 -8.74
C TYR A 95 -1.41 0.43 -10.26
N LEU A 96 -2.59 0.43 -10.89
CA LEU A 96 -2.72 0.35 -12.35
C LEU A 96 -2.09 1.57 -13.03
N ASP A 97 -2.32 2.76 -12.51
CA ASP A 97 -1.74 4.00 -13.02
C ASP A 97 -0.21 4.01 -12.91
N ILE A 98 0.34 3.58 -11.77
CA ILE A 98 1.79 3.45 -11.59
C ILE A 98 2.37 2.45 -12.61
N LEU A 99 1.74 1.29 -12.79
CA LEU A 99 2.17 0.29 -13.77
C LEU A 99 2.09 0.81 -15.21
N ALA A 100 1.03 1.57 -15.54
CA ALA A 100 0.86 2.16 -16.86
C ALA A 100 1.92 3.22 -17.18
N GLN A 101 2.32 4.02 -16.20
CA GLN A 101 3.29 5.11 -16.34
C GLN A 101 4.75 4.66 -16.21
N ALA A 102 5.01 3.50 -15.63
CA ALA A 102 6.36 2.97 -15.42
C ALA A 102 7.13 2.81 -16.76
N GLN A 103 8.35 3.33 -16.80
CA GLN A 103 9.24 3.32 -17.98
C GLN A 103 10.50 2.50 -17.76
N GLN A 104 11.07 2.50 -16.56
CA GLN A 104 12.32 1.80 -16.23
C GLN A 104 12.08 0.63 -15.30
N TYR A 105 11.43 0.87 -14.15
CA TYR A 105 11.17 -0.17 -13.17
C TYR A 105 9.94 0.11 -12.31
N VAL A 106 9.36 -0.96 -11.78
CA VAL A 106 8.38 -0.90 -10.69
C VAL A 106 8.57 -2.10 -9.77
N TYR A 107 8.74 -1.85 -8.47
CA TYR A 107 8.98 -2.87 -7.46
C TYR A 107 7.88 -2.83 -6.42
N PHE A 108 7.31 -3.99 -6.13
CA PHE A 108 6.26 -4.16 -5.12
C PHE A 108 6.73 -5.04 -3.97
N TYR A 109 6.39 -4.64 -2.77
CA TYR A 109 6.39 -5.48 -1.58
C TYR A 109 4.95 -5.73 -1.16
N THR A 110 4.57 -6.98 -1.02
CA THR A 110 3.23 -7.37 -0.55
C THR A 110 3.26 -8.72 0.16
N PRO A 111 2.52 -8.89 1.27
CA PRO A 111 2.44 -10.18 1.96
C PRO A 111 1.64 -11.22 1.19
N TYR A 112 0.70 -10.79 0.36
CA TYR A 112 -0.20 -11.67 -0.39
C TYR A 112 -0.32 -11.21 -1.84
N LEU A 113 -0.52 -12.19 -2.73
CA LEU A 113 -0.77 -11.95 -4.14
C LEU A 113 -1.99 -12.77 -4.56
N ALA A 114 -3.14 -12.10 -4.63
CA ALA A 114 -4.41 -12.69 -5.05
C ALA A 114 -5.22 -11.61 -5.78
N ILE A 115 -4.80 -11.31 -7.00
CA ILE A 115 -5.20 -10.15 -7.80
C ILE A 115 -6.23 -10.51 -8.87
N GLY A 116 -6.97 -9.51 -9.35
CA GLY A 116 -7.84 -9.63 -10.50
C GLY A 116 -7.08 -9.71 -11.83
N GLU A 117 -7.82 -10.02 -12.91
CA GLU A 117 -7.23 -10.12 -14.26
C GLU A 117 -6.65 -8.78 -14.73
N GLU A 118 -7.26 -7.65 -14.37
CA GLU A 118 -6.78 -6.32 -14.75
C GLU A 118 -5.39 -6.04 -14.19
N MET A 119 -5.18 -6.29 -12.90
CA MET A 119 -3.88 -6.14 -12.25
C MET A 119 -2.86 -7.16 -12.79
N LEU A 120 -3.28 -8.41 -13.03
CA LEU A 120 -2.43 -9.44 -13.62
C LEU A 120 -1.93 -9.02 -15.01
N ASP A 121 -2.84 -8.51 -15.85
CA ASP A 121 -2.50 -8.05 -17.18
C ASP A 121 -1.65 -6.77 -17.17
N ALA A 122 -1.89 -5.85 -16.25
CA ALA A 122 -1.08 -4.65 -16.09
C ALA A 122 0.38 -4.99 -15.75
N LEU A 123 0.62 -5.90 -14.78
CA LEU A 123 1.96 -6.39 -14.42
C LEU A 123 2.66 -7.07 -15.62
N ARG A 124 1.94 -7.93 -16.34
CA ARG A 124 2.44 -8.62 -17.52
C ARG A 124 2.79 -7.64 -18.65
N ASN A 125 1.91 -6.67 -18.91
CA ASN A 125 2.08 -5.68 -19.96
C ASN A 125 3.26 -4.74 -19.65
N ALA A 126 3.43 -4.30 -18.40
CA ALA A 126 4.58 -3.52 -17.99
C ALA A 126 5.90 -4.29 -18.26
N ALA A 127 5.99 -5.55 -17.83
CA ALA A 127 7.16 -6.38 -18.10
C ALA A 127 7.41 -6.58 -19.60
N LYS A 128 6.37 -6.82 -20.41
CA LYS A 128 6.49 -6.96 -21.88
C LYS A 128 6.90 -5.66 -22.58
N ARG A 129 6.60 -4.49 -22.00
CA ARG A 129 7.12 -3.20 -22.48
C ARG A 129 8.62 -3.00 -22.19
N GLY A 130 9.24 -3.90 -21.43
CA GLY A 130 10.65 -3.82 -21.04
C GLY A 130 10.88 -3.18 -19.65
N VAL A 131 9.82 -2.88 -18.90
CA VAL A 131 9.93 -2.39 -17.52
C VAL A 131 10.44 -3.51 -16.61
N ASP A 132 11.41 -3.24 -15.75
CA ASP A 132 11.86 -4.19 -14.71
C ASP A 132 10.81 -4.28 -13.60
N VAL A 133 9.89 -5.22 -13.73
CA VAL A 133 8.82 -5.46 -12.74
C VAL A 133 9.30 -6.49 -11.74
N ARG A 134 9.30 -6.11 -10.44
CA ARG A 134 9.69 -7.02 -9.36
C ARG A 134 8.61 -7.10 -8.30
N LEU A 135 8.30 -8.33 -7.88
CA LEU A 135 7.43 -8.63 -6.74
C LEU A 135 8.26 -9.32 -5.67
N VAL A 136 8.17 -8.83 -4.44
CA VAL A 136 8.80 -9.46 -3.29
C VAL A 136 7.69 -9.88 -2.32
N LEU A 137 7.65 -11.18 -2.03
CA LEU A 137 6.65 -11.83 -1.18
C LEU A 137 7.31 -12.50 0.03
N PRO A 138 6.55 -12.96 1.04
CA PRO A 138 7.12 -13.69 2.16
C PRO A 138 7.77 -15.01 1.74
N GLY A 139 8.93 -15.33 2.32
CA GLY A 139 9.55 -16.66 2.20
C GLY A 139 9.00 -17.66 3.24
N ILE A 140 8.60 -17.16 4.41
CA ILE A 140 7.96 -17.96 5.46
C ILE A 140 6.52 -17.46 5.61
N PRO A 141 5.49 -18.24 5.23
CA PRO A 141 4.10 -17.78 5.26
C PRO A 141 3.48 -17.85 6.66
N ASP A 142 2.61 -16.88 6.96
CA ASP A 142 1.69 -16.92 8.10
C ASP A 142 0.48 -17.85 7.83
N LYS A 143 0.00 -17.88 6.58
CA LYS A 143 -1.18 -18.64 6.11
C LYS A 143 -0.81 -19.53 4.91
N LYS A 144 -0.62 -20.82 5.15
CA LYS A 144 -0.18 -21.76 4.11
C LYS A 144 -1.08 -21.83 2.88
N LEU A 145 -2.41 -21.69 3.06
CA LEU A 145 -3.36 -21.73 1.95
C LEU A 145 -3.24 -20.49 1.07
N VAL A 146 -3.16 -19.29 1.67
CA VAL A 146 -2.99 -18.03 0.95
C VAL A 146 -1.64 -18.00 0.23
N PHE A 147 -0.60 -18.54 0.85
CA PHE A 147 0.70 -18.66 0.20
C PHE A 147 0.66 -19.55 -1.06
N ARG A 148 -0.06 -20.67 -1.03
CA ARG A 148 -0.27 -21.51 -2.22
C ARG A 148 -1.05 -20.78 -3.30
N LEU A 149 -2.07 -20.00 -2.94
CA LEU A 149 -2.81 -19.15 -3.86
C LEU A 149 -1.88 -18.11 -4.49
N SER A 150 -1.09 -17.39 -3.71
CA SER A 150 -0.12 -16.42 -4.23
C SER A 150 0.84 -17.06 -5.24
N ARG A 151 1.32 -18.26 -4.96
CA ARG A 151 2.22 -19.00 -5.87
C ARG A 151 1.55 -19.45 -7.17
N SER A 152 0.23 -19.55 -7.23
CA SER A 152 -0.47 -19.87 -8.49
C SER A 152 -0.33 -18.77 -9.54
N TYR A 153 -0.12 -17.53 -9.11
CA TYR A 153 0.13 -16.38 -10.00
C TYR A 153 1.58 -16.31 -10.52
N TYR A 154 2.52 -17.07 -9.93
CA TYR A 154 3.94 -16.96 -10.30
C TYR A 154 4.19 -17.34 -11.77
N LEU A 155 3.65 -18.46 -12.20
CA LEU A 155 3.95 -18.97 -13.55
C LEU A 155 3.54 -18.00 -14.68
N PRO A 156 2.31 -17.46 -14.72
CA PRO A 156 1.93 -16.51 -15.77
C PRO A 156 2.74 -15.19 -15.70
N LEU A 157 3.11 -14.73 -14.51
CA LEU A 157 3.92 -13.53 -14.33
C LEU A 157 5.38 -13.75 -14.77
N LEU A 158 6.01 -14.84 -14.35
CA LEU A 158 7.38 -15.21 -14.75
C LEU A 158 7.50 -15.38 -16.28
N ARG A 159 6.50 -16.00 -16.92
CA ARG A 159 6.46 -16.14 -18.39
C ARG A 159 6.37 -14.80 -19.11
N ALA A 160 5.83 -13.77 -18.48
CA ALA A 160 5.76 -12.42 -19.03
C ALA A 160 7.04 -11.60 -18.80
N GLY A 161 7.97 -12.08 -17.95
CA GLY A 161 9.21 -11.39 -17.62
C GLY A 161 9.21 -10.70 -16.27
N VAL A 162 8.13 -10.79 -15.49
CA VAL A 162 8.09 -10.30 -14.09
C VAL A 162 9.06 -11.13 -13.24
N ARG A 163 9.84 -10.47 -12.40
CA ARG A 163 10.77 -11.11 -11.46
C ARG A 163 10.11 -11.25 -10.10
N ILE A 164 10.13 -12.46 -9.56
CA ILE A 164 9.50 -12.76 -8.26
C ILE A 164 10.56 -13.21 -7.28
N TYR A 165 10.55 -12.62 -6.10
CA TYR A 165 11.48 -12.92 -5.01
C TYR A 165 10.70 -13.33 -3.76
N GLU A 166 11.21 -14.31 -3.03
CA GLU A 166 10.70 -14.68 -1.72
C GLU A 166 11.69 -14.20 -0.64
N TYR A 167 11.20 -13.39 0.30
CA TYR A 167 11.98 -12.88 1.42
C TYR A 167 12.31 -14.00 2.41
N THR A 168 13.50 -14.57 2.29
CA THR A 168 13.91 -15.78 3.02
C THR A 168 14.12 -15.61 4.52
N PRO A 169 14.47 -14.43 5.08
CA PRO A 169 14.61 -14.29 6.54
C PRO A 169 13.31 -14.46 7.32
N GLY A 170 12.15 -14.32 6.67
CA GLY A 170 10.89 -14.45 7.40
C GLY A 170 9.67 -13.99 6.64
N PHE A 171 8.76 -13.33 7.36
CA PHE A 171 7.51 -12.84 6.82
C PHE A 171 7.63 -11.38 6.40
N LEU A 172 7.50 -11.14 5.10
CA LEU A 172 7.41 -9.80 4.54
C LEU A 172 5.97 -9.31 4.65
N HIS A 173 5.73 -8.30 5.48
CA HIS A 173 4.40 -7.72 5.67
C HIS A 173 4.28 -6.27 5.17
N ALA A 174 5.34 -5.72 4.61
CA ALA A 174 5.30 -4.40 3.98
C ALA A 174 4.34 -4.36 2.79
N LYS A 175 3.60 -3.28 2.63
CA LYS A 175 2.76 -2.97 1.49
C LYS A 175 3.25 -1.64 0.93
N CYS A 176 4.10 -1.75 -0.07
CA CYS A 176 4.64 -0.57 -0.73
C CYS A 176 5.03 -0.88 -2.17
N CYS A 177 5.07 0.15 -2.98
CA CYS A 177 5.69 0.07 -4.29
C CYS A 177 6.54 1.33 -4.55
N VAL A 178 7.46 1.20 -5.49
CA VAL A 178 8.27 2.30 -6.00
C VAL A 178 8.45 2.14 -7.50
N SER A 179 8.38 3.24 -8.23
CA SER A 179 8.51 3.27 -9.68
C SER A 179 9.36 4.46 -10.13
N ASP A 180 10.40 4.18 -10.92
CA ASP A 180 11.21 5.14 -11.69
C ASP A 180 11.80 6.29 -10.86
N ASP A 181 11.98 6.16 -9.54
CA ASP A 181 12.34 7.22 -8.59
C ASP A 181 11.35 8.42 -8.58
N ARG A 182 10.16 8.25 -9.16
CA ARG A 182 9.15 9.31 -9.33
C ARG A 182 7.90 9.10 -8.50
N ALA A 183 7.49 7.86 -8.34
CA ALA A 183 6.29 7.51 -7.60
C ALA A 183 6.59 6.42 -6.57
N ALA A 184 6.00 6.55 -5.39
CA ALA A 184 5.99 5.50 -4.40
C ALA A 184 4.65 5.46 -3.68
N VAL A 185 4.25 4.27 -3.23
CA VAL A 185 3.10 4.08 -2.35
C VAL A 185 3.54 3.33 -1.11
N VAL A 186 3.08 3.78 0.04
CA VAL A 186 3.20 3.05 1.32
C VAL A 186 1.86 3.12 2.03
N GLY A 187 1.38 1.98 2.53
CA GLY A 187 0.10 1.95 3.22
C GLY A 187 -0.22 0.61 3.86
N SER A 188 -1.51 0.37 4.05
CA SER A 188 -2.03 -0.88 4.60
C SER A 188 -2.50 -1.88 3.54
N ILE A 189 -2.55 -1.50 2.27
CA ILE A 189 -3.21 -2.19 1.17
C ILE A 189 -2.35 -3.30 0.59
N ASN A 190 -2.76 -4.55 0.74
CA ASN A 190 -2.12 -5.69 0.09
C ASN A 190 -2.50 -5.78 -1.40
N MET A 191 -1.68 -6.48 -2.20
CA MET A 191 -2.05 -6.90 -3.55
C MET A 191 -2.97 -8.13 -3.51
N ASP A 192 -4.12 -8.00 -2.87
CA ASP A 192 -5.14 -9.03 -2.83
C ASP A 192 -6.54 -8.43 -2.92
N TYR A 193 -7.46 -9.21 -3.45
CA TYR A 193 -8.86 -8.83 -3.67
C TYR A 193 -9.53 -8.34 -2.39
N ARG A 194 -9.19 -8.91 -1.25
CA ARG A 194 -9.78 -8.56 0.03
C ARG A 194 -9.40 -7.15 0.47
N SER A 195 -8.13 -6.77 0.34
CA SER A 195 -7.66 -5.42 0.65
C SER A 195 -8.19 -4.38 -0.33
N MET A 196 -8.25 -4.71 -1.63
CA MET A 196 -8.63 -3.76 -2.68
C MET A 196 -10.13 -3.49 -2.77
N PHE A 197 -10.99 -4.43 -2.30
CA PHE A 197 -12.43 -4.32 -2.53
C PHE A 197 -13.31 -4.54 -1.30
N LEU A 198 -12.79 -5.11 -0.22
CA LEU A 198 -13.62 -5.58 0.90
C LEU A 198 -13.24 -4.99 2.26
N HIS A 199 -12.18 -4.19 2.32
CA HIS A 199 -11.68 -3.60 3.55
C HIS A 199 -11.62 -2.08 3.49
N PHE A 200 -11.69 -1.44 4.66
CA PHE A 200 -11.23 -0.07 4.81
C PHE A 200 -9.71 -0.09 4.90
N GLU A 201 -9.07 0.48 3.91
CA GLU A 201 -7.62 0.56 3.80
C GLU A 201 -7.18 2.00 3.53
N CYS A 202 -5.91 2.31 3.72
CA CYS A 202 -5.36 3.58 3.31
C CYS A 202 -3.95 3.43 2.73
N GLY A 203 -3.64 4.32 1.81
CA GLY A 203 -2.33 4.46 1.22
C GLY A 203 -1.90 5.92 1.13
N VAL A 204 -0.64 6.11 0.89
CA VAL A 204 -0.06 7.42 0.56
C VAL A 204 0.70 7.31 -0.74
N LEU A 205 0.24 8.03 -1.73
CA LEU A 205 0.96 8.22 -2.96
C LEU A 205 1.95 9.39 -2.79
N LEU A 206 3.20 9.11 -3.04
CA LEU A 206 4.30 10.07 -3.02
C LEU A 206 4.74 10.30 -4.46
N LEU A 207 4.70 11.54 -4.92
CA LEU A 207 5.16 11.93 -6.24
C LEU A 207 6.27 12.96 -6.08
N GLN A 208 7.39 12.73 -6.77
CA GLN A 208 8.49 13.67 -6.83
C GLN A 208 8.42 14.45 -8.14
N ASN A 209 8.32 15.75 -8.05
CA ASN A 209 8.46 16.65 -9.19
C ASN A 209 9.94 17.07 -9.23
N SER A 210 10.70 16.46 -10.12
CA SER A 210 12.08 16.89 -10.42
C SER A 210 12.09 18.06 -11.41
#